data_1850e6b5b8a12269f54b10f5ee3f141a
#
_entry.id   1850e6b5b8a12269f54b10f5ee3f141a
#
_cell.length_a   1.000
_cell.length_b   1.000
_cell.length_c   1.000
_cell.angle_alpha   90.00
_cell.angle_beta   90.00
_cell.angle_gamma   90.00
#
_symmetry.space_group_name_H-M   'P 1'
#
loop_
_entity.id
_entity.type
_entity.pdbx_description
1 polymer ?
#
loop_
_entity_poly.entity_id
_entity_poly.type
_entity_poly.pdbx_seq_one_letter_code
_entity_poly.pdbx_strand_id
1 'polypeptide(L)'
;MKIDDVLRQAFAMPIGAPSYPPGPYRFIDREYLIITYRTDPDALQAVVPPPLAVERPIVKFEFIRMPDSTGFGDYTESGQVIPVRLDGWRGSYVHAMFLDDDPPIAGGRELWGFPKKLASPQLQVRRDVLVGTLDVGDVRVATGTMGYKHLSLIHI
;
A
#
# COMPACT_ATOMS: atom_id res chain seq x y z
N MET A 1 3.70 -14.32 -33.85
CA MET A 1 4.55 -14.33 -32.66
C MET A 1 5.34 -15.65 -32.67
N LYS A 2 6.64 -15.61 -32.47
CA LYS A 2 7.49 -16.81 -32.39
C LYS A 2 7.52 -17.31 -30.95
N ILE A 3 7.87 -18.58 -30.73
CA ILE A 3 7.92 -19.16 -29.38
C ILE A 3 8.92 -18.44 -28.47
N ASP A 4 10.06 -18.01 -29.02
CA ASP A 4 11.06 -17.25 -28.27
C ASP A 4 10.56 -15.87 -27.83
N ASP A 5 9.64 -15.25 -28.60
CA ASP A 5 9.00 -13.99 -28.22
C ASP A 5 8.02 -14.22 -27.06
N VAL A 6 7.29 -15.35 -27.09
CA VAL A 6 6.39 -15.75 -25.99
C VAL A 6 7.19 -15.94 -24.70
N LEU A 7 8.26 -16.73 -24.76
CA LEU A 7 9.10 -17.01 -23.57
C LEU A 7 9.74 -15.74 -22.99
N ARG A 8 10.09 -14.78 -23.83
CA ARG A 8 10.69 -13.51 -23.40
C ARG A 8 9.68 -12.52 -22.83
N GLN A 9 8.44 -12.52 -23.33
CA GLN A 9 7.42 -11.52 -23.01
C GLN A 9 6.36 -12.02 -22.02
N ALA A 10 6.34 -13.30 -21.67
CA ALA A 10 5.33 -13.90 -20.82
C ALA A 10 5.59 -13.65 -19.32
N PHE A 11 5.81 -12.38 -18.93
CA PHE A 11 5.93 -12.02 -17.51
C PHE A 11 4.56 -11.91 -16.81
N ALA A 12 3.48 -11.73 -17.56
CA ALA A 12 2.10 -11.73 -17.11
C ALA A 12 1.15 -12.19 -18.22
N MET A 13 -0.04 -12.64 -17.83
CA MET A 13 -1.05 -13.11 -18.77
C MET A 13 -2.28 -12.17 -18.75
N PRO A 14 -2.94 -11.96 -19.91
CA PRO A 14 -2.58 -12.45 -21.25
C PRO A 14 -1.38 -11.69 -21.84
N ILE A 15 -0.56 -12.36 -22.60
CA ILE A 15 0.69 -11.82 -23.18
C ILE A 15 0.45 -10.53 -23.98
N GLY A 16 -0.66 -10.44 -24.72
CA GLY A 16 -0.99 -9.29 -25.56
C GLY A 16 -1.55 -8.09 -24.81
N ALA A 17 -1.89 -8.23 -23.52
CA ALA A 17 -2.48 -7.18 -22.70
C ALA A 17 -2.20 -7.43 -21.19
N PRO A 18 -0.93 -7.38 -20.75
CA PRO A 18 -0.61 -7.54 -19.34
C PRO A 18 -1.22 -6.41 -18.52
N SER A 19 -1.71 -6.74 -17.32
CA SER A 19 -2.40 -5.77 -16.44
C SER A 19 -1.45 -4.77 -15.78
N TYR A 20 -0.15 -5.02 -15.82
CA TYR A 20 0.87 -4.15 -15.23
C TYR A 20 2.13 -4.13 -16.11
N PRO A 21 2.94 -3.07 -16.04
CA PRO A 21 4.17 -2.97 -16.83
C PRO A 21 5.26 -3.89 -16.28
N PRO A 22 6.24 -4.30 -17.12
CA PRO A 22 7.44 -4.98 -16.61
C PRO A 22 8.29 -4.03 -15.77
N GLY A 23 8.99 -4.57 -14.76
CA GLY A 23 10.00 -3.83 -14.00
C GLY A 23 11.29 -3.56 -14.80
N PRO A 24 12.25 -2.85 -14.21
CA PRO A 24 12.29 -2.36 -12.84
C PRO A 24 11.39 -1.14 -12.60
N TYR A 25 10.82 -1.05 -11.37
CA TYR A 25 9.95 0.06 -10.98
C TYR A 25 10.73 1.11 -10.20
N ARG A 26 10.46 2.37 -10.51
CA ARG A 26 10.99 3.53 -9.81
C ARG A 26 9.82 4.35 -9.28
N PHE A 27 9.89 4.77 -8.02
CA PHE A 27 8.91 5.62 -7.36
C PHE A 27 9.62 6.90 -6.91
N ILE A 28 9.10 8.05 -7.29
CA ILE A 28 9.69 9.36 -7.04
C ILE A 28 8.74 10.18 -6.16
N ASP A 29 9.29 10.90 -5.17
CA ASP A 29 8.58 11.83 -4.29
C ASP A 29 7.34 11.24 -3.58
N ARG A 30 7.46 10.00 -3.10
CA ARG A 30 6.39 9.36 -2.33
C ARG A 30 6.13 10.11 -1.03
N GLU A 31 4.86 10.38 -0.77
CA GLU A 31 4.39 10.99 0.46
C GLU A 31 3.66 9.97 1.34
N TYR A 32 3.86 10.06 2.65
CA TYR A 32 3.25 9.15 3.62
C TYR A 32 2.63 9.93 4.77
N LEU A 33 1.42 9.56 5.15
CA LEU A 33 0.84 9.85 6.46
C LEU A 33 0.62 8.52 7.17
N ILE A 34 1.40 8.26 8.23
CA ILE A 34 1.35 7.00 8.98
C ILE A 34 0.81 7.29 10.39
N ILE A 35 -0.32 6.70 10.73
CA ILE A 35 -0.94 6.78 12.04
C ILE A 35 -0.73 5.44 12.76
N THR A 36 0.08 5.45 13.81
CA THR A 36 0.32 4.28 14.63
C THR A 36 -0.61 4.29 15.84
N TYR A 37 -1.35 3.21 16.05
CA TYR A 37 -2.28 3.07 17.17
C TYR A 37 -2.20 1.70 17.83
N ARG A 38 -2.69 1.62 19.07
CA ARG A 38 -2.87 0.35 19.79
C ARG A 38 -4.25 -0.21 19.51
N THR A 39 -4.35 -1.53 19.45
CA THR A 39 -5.61 -2.25 19.28
C THR A 39 -5.70 -3.42 20.26
N ASP A 40 -6.83 -4.10 20.27
CA ASP A 40 -7.03 -5.32 21.04
C ASP A 40 -6.07 -6.42 20.54
N PRO A 41 -5.26 -7.04 21.45
CA PRO A 41 -4.29 -8.06 21.05
C PRO A 41 -4.93 -9.34 20.49
N ASP A 42 -6.10 -9.76 21.00
CA ASP A 42 -6.77 -10.97 20.54
C ASP A 42 -7.36 -10.76 19.14
N ALA A 43 -7.98 -9.61 18.90
CA ALA A 43 -8.46 -9.21 17.57
C ALA A 43 -7.30 -9.13 16.56
N LEU A 44 -6.14 -8.62 17.00
CA LEU A 44 -4.95 -8.54 16.15
C LEU A 44 -4.39 -9.92 15.81
N GLN A 45 -4.30 -10.80 16.80
CA GLN A 45 -3.82 -12.17 16.58
C GLN A 45 -4.76 -12.97 15.68
N ALA A 46 -6.06 -12.71 15.72
CA ALA A 46 -7.05 -13.39 14.88
C ALA A 46 -6.89 -13.10 13.38
N VAL A 47 -6.29 -11.95 13.01
CA VAL A 47 -6.11 -11.55 11.60
C VAL A 47 -4.71 -11.77 11.06
N VAL A 48 -3.74 -12.10 11.92
CA VAL A 48 -2.37 -12.41 11.50
C VAL A 48 -2.21 -13.91 11.34
N PRO A 49 -1.95 -14.41 10.12
CA PRO A 49 -1.86 -15.84 9.88
C PRO A 49 -0.55 -16.43 10.44
N PRO A 50 -0.56 -17.67 10.97
CA PRO A 50 0.65 -18.38 11.31
C PRO A 50 1.49 -18.64 10.02
N PRO A 51 2.83 -18.71 10.09
CA PRO A 51 3.66 -18.70 11.31
C PRO A 51 4.08 -17.28 11.78
N LEU A 52 3.45 -16.22 11.30
CA LEU A 52 3.74 -14.86 11.71
C LEU A 52 3.36 -14.64 13.19
N ALA A 53 4.23 -14.00 13.95
CA ALA A 53 4.00 -13.68 15.36
C ALA A 53 3.86 -12.16 15.58
N VAL A 54 2.82 -11.76 16.28
CA VAL A 54 2.61 -10.37 16.71
C VAL A 54 3.42 -10.10 17.96
N GLU A 55 4.32 -9.10 17.94
CA GLU A 55 5.12 -8.73 19.11
C GLU A 55 4.44 -7.72 20.04
N ARG A 56 3.71 -6.81 19.45
CA ARG A 56 3.03 -5.70 20.15
C ARG A 56 1.68 -5.43 19.50
N PRO A 57 0.64 -5.10 20.29
CA PRO A 57 -0.69 -4.86 19.76
C PRO A 57 -0.78 -3.46 19.11
N ILE A 58 0.00 -3.25 18.07
CA ILE A 58 0.03 -1.99 17.30
C ILE A 58 -0.27 -2.25 15.83
N VAL A 59 -0.93 -1.28 15.23
CA VAL A 59 -1.22 -1.22 13.80
C VAL A 59 -0.76 0.12 13.27
N LYS A 60 -0.22 0.14 12.07
CA LYS A 60 0.01 1.34 11.29
C LYS A 60 -1.09 1.46 10.25
N PHE A 61 -1.84 2.55 10.29
CA PHE A 61 -2.73 2.93 9.21
C PHE A 61 -1.99 3.93 8.30
N GLU A 62 -1.87 3.59 7.03
CA GLU A 62 -1.04 4.34 6.09
C GLU A 62 -1.91 4.95 5.00
N PHE A 63 -1.66 6.22 4.68
CA PHE A 63 -2.07 6.89 3.46
C PHE A 63 -0.80 7.23 2.70
N ILE A 64 -0.71 6.81 1.44
CA ILE A 64 0.50 6.90 0.64
C ILE A 64 0.13 7.51 -0.71
N ARG A 65 0.80 8.58 -1.10
CA ARG A 65 0.73 9.11 -2.45
C ARG A 65 1.97 8.73 -3.23
N MET A 66 1.77 8.24 -4.44
CA MET A 66 2.80 7.87 -5.42
C MET A 66 2.63 8.80 -6.64
N PRO A 67 3.16 10.03 -6.61
CA PRO A 67 2.88 11.02 -7.68
C PRO A 67 3.57 10.69 -8.99
N ASP A 68 4.65 9.92 -8.95
CA ASP A 68 5.41 9.52 -10.13
C ASP A 68 5.97 8.11 -9.95
N SER A 69 5.49 7.17 -10.75
CA SER A 69 5.91 5.77 -10.74
C SER A 69 6.11 5.26 -12.15
N THR A 70 7.21 4.57 -12.39
CA THR A 70 7.50 4.00 -13.71
C THR A 70 6.39 3.04 -14.13
N GLY A 71 5.68 3.40 -15.21
CA GLY A 71 4.63 2.59 -15.81
C GLY A 71 3.29 2.55 -15.08
N PHE A 72 3.23 3.01 -13.80
CA PHE A 72 1.97 3.12 -13.05
C PHE A 72 1.42 4.56 -13.01
N GLY A 73 2.30 5.58 -13.18
CA GLY A 73 1.88 6.98 -13.11
C GLY A 73 1.65 7.50 -11.69
N ASP A 74 0.65 8.38 -11.53
CA ASP A 74 0.21 8.94 -10.23
C ASP A 74 -0.94 8.08 -9.68
N TYR A 75 -0.77 7.55 -8.47
CA TYR A 75 -1.81 6.79 -7.77
C TYR A 75 -1.68 6.94 -6.26
N THR A 76 -2.71 6.55 -5.53
CA THR A 76 -2.75 6.63 -4.06
C THR A 76 -3.07 5.26 -3.45
N GLU A 77 -2.43 4.97 -2.32
CA GLU A 77 -2.69 3.77 -1.54
C GLU A 77 -3.12 4.12 -0.12
N SER A 78 -3.90 3.24 0.50
CA SER A 78 -4.20 3.30 1.93
C SER A 78 -4.38 1.90 2.47
N GLY A 79 -3.93 1.65 3.70
CA GLY A 79 -4.05 0.32 4.26
C GLY A 79 -3.59 0.18 5.70
N GLN A 80 -3.68 -1.04 6.17
CA GLN A 80 -3.26 -1.44 7.51
C GLN A 80 -2.05 -2.36 7.45
N VAL A 81 -1.02 -1.99 8.20
CA VAL A 81 0.24 -2.73 8.28
C VAL A 81 0.51 -3.10 9.74
N ILE A 82 0.75 -4.38 9.99
CA ILE A 82 0.95 -4.95 11.30
C ILE A 82 2.41 -5.39 11.43
N PRO A 83 3.19 -4.85 12.39
CA PRO A 83 4.54 -5.34 12.68
C PRO A 83 4.50 -6.77 13.20
N VAL A 84 5.27 -7.65 12.57
CA VAL A 84 5.31 -9.08 12.89
C VAL A 84 6.74 -9.61 12.92
N ARG A 85 6.90 -10.85 13.41
CA ARG A 85 8.13 -11.65 13.28
C ARG A 85 7.87 -12.95 12.55
N LEU A 86 8.90 -13.41 11.84
CA LEU A 86 9.00 -14.73 11.25
C LEU A 86 10.43 -15.25 11.48
N ASP A 87 10.58 -16.37 12.17
CA ASP A 87 11.88 -17.02 12.44
C ASP A 87 12.96 -16.06 12.98
N GLY A 88 12.56 -15.17 13.89
CA GLY A 88 13.44 -14.17 14.47
C GLY A 88 13.61 -12.88 13.67
N TRP A 89 13.21 -12.85 12.40
CA TRP A 89 13.26 -11.67 11.55
C TRP A 89 12.05 -10.76 11.78
N ARG A 90 12.31 -9.47 11.85
CA ARG A 90 11.25 -8.45 11.91
C ARG A 90 10.75 -8.11 10.52
N GLY A 91 9.44 -7.99 10.41
CA GLY A 91 8.78 -7.63 9.16
C GLY A 91 7.46 -6.93 9.39
N SER A 92 6.73 -6.76 8.30
CA SER A 92 5.41 -6.15 8.31
C SER A 92 4.44 -7.02 7.51
N TYR A 93 3.32 -7.33 8.12
CA TYR A 93 2.20 -7.99 7.45
C TYR A 93 1.20 -6.94 6.98
N VAL A 94 0.93 -6.92 5.68
CA VAL A 94 -0.08 -6.04 5.10
C VAL A 94 -1.43 -6.73 5.21
N HIS A 95 -2.25 -6.30 6.18
CA HIS A 95 -3.56 -6.88 6.44
C HIS A 95 -4.62 -6.42 5.43
N ALA A 96 -4.61 -5.15 5.09
CA ALA A 96 -5.52 -4.56 4.11
C ALA A 96 -4.80 -3.46 3.32
N MET A 97 -5.09 -3.35 2.02
CA MET A 97 -4.54 -2.32 1.17
C MET A 97 -5.55 -1.96 0.07
N PHE A 98 -5.75 -0.66 -0.14
CA PHE A 98 -6.71 -0.10 -1.08
C PHE A 98 -6.02 0.91 -1.98
N LEU A 99 -6.32 0.88 -3.27
CA LEU A 99 -5.75 1.74 -4.29
C LEU A 99 -6.83 2.29 -5.21
N ASP A 100 -6.50 3.34 -5.92
CA ASP A 100 -7.38 4.01 -6.89
C ASP A 100 -7.05 3.65 -8.35
N ASP A 101 -6.10 2.72 -8.59
CA ASP A 101 -5.66 2.39 -9.94
C ASP A 101 -5.42 0.87 -10.13
N ASP A 102 -5.88 0.33 -11.26
CA ASP A 102 -5.84 -1.11 -11.56
C ASP A 102 -4.43 -1.69 -11.77
N PRO A 103 -3.51 -1.08 -12.55
CA PRO A 103 -2.19 -1.67 -12.78
C PRO A 103 -1.38 -1.91 -11.50
N PRO A 104 -1.29 -0.99 -10.52
CA PRO A 104 -0.60 -1.26 -9.27
C PRO A 104 -1.38 -2.23 -8.36
N ILE A 105 -2.70 -2.39 -8.54
CA ILE A 105 -3.46 -3.46 -7.88
C ILE A 105 -3.04 -4.81 -8.46
N ALA A 106 -3.09 -4.99 -9.77
CA ALA A 106 -2.75 -6.24 -10.43
C ALA A 106 -1.30 -6.66 -10.16
N GLY A 107 -0.33 -5.76 -10.38
CA GLY A 107 1.08 -6.04 -10.12
C GLY A 107 1.36 -6.36 -8.65
N GLY A 108 0.72 -5.63 -7.73
CA GLY A 108 0.85 -5.90 -6.30
C GLY A 108 0.32 -7.28 -5.88
N ARG A 109 -0.79 -7.71 -6.45
CA ARG A 109 -1.38 -9.02 -6.17
C ARG A 109 -0.63 -10.17 -6.84
N GLU A 110 -0.31 -10.02 -8.12
CA GLU A 110 0.27 -11.11 -8.93
C GLU A 110 1.76 -11.33 -8.66
N LEU A 111 2.55 -10.25 -8.45
CA LEU A 111 3.99 -10.36 -8.19
C LEU A 111 4.33 -10.51 -6.70
N TRP A 112 3.59 -9.81 -5.82
CA TRP A 112 3.97 -9.61 -4.41
C TRP A 112 3.01 -10.25 -3.41
N GLY A 113 1.83 -10.67 -3.85
CA GLY A 113 0.81 -11.24 -2.97
C GLY A 113 0.16 -10.23 -2.02
N PHE A 114 0.25 -8.93 -2.28
CA PHE A 114 -0.42 -7.91 -1.47
C PHE A 114 -1.94 -7.97 -1.60
N PRO A 115 -2.71 -7.77 -0.52
CA PRO A 115 -4.18 -7.87 -0.52
C PRO A 115 -4.84 -6.60 -1.09
N LYS A 116 -4.36 -6.12 -2.22
CA LYS A 116 -4.79 -4.87 -2.85
C LYS A 116 -6.20 -4.97 -3.42
N LYS A 117 -7.02 -3.94 -3.19
CA LYS A 117 -8.40 -3.80 -3.69
C LYS A 117 -8.63 -2.39 -4.18
N LEU A 118 -9.56 -2.24 -5.12
CA LEU A 118 -9.97 -0.93 -5.64
C LEU A 118 -10.79 -0.18 -4.59
N ALA A 119 -10.47 1.10 -4.41
CA ALA A 119 -11.18 2.05 -3.57
C ALA A 119 -10.79 3.48 -3.98
N SER A 120 -11.10 4.49 -3.16
CA SER A 120 -10.74 5.88 -3.40
C SER A 120 -9.91 6.44 -2.23
N PRO A 121 -8.66 6.01 -2.05
CA PRO A 121 -7.75 6.64 -1.11
C PRO A 121 -7.31 8.02 -1.63
N GLN A 122 -7.08 8.96 -0.71
CA GLN A 122 -6.53 10.27 -1.04
C GLN A 122 -5.54 10.71 0.06
N LEU A 123 -4.49 11.43 -0.34
CA LEU A 123 -3.58 12.14 0.54
C LEU A 123 -3.31 13.52 -0.03
N GLN A 124 -3.76 14.55 0.66
CA GLN A 124 -3.74 15.92 0.15
C GLN A 124 -3.40 16.93 1.24
N VAL A 125 -2.67 17.98 0.89
CA VAL A 125 -2.51 19.15 1.75
C VAL A 125 -3.71 20.07 1.54
N ARG A 126 -4.45 20.35 2.61
CA ARG A 126 -5.56 21.31 2.62
C ARG A 126 -5.23 22.43 3.60
N ARG A 127 -4.91 23.62 3.08
CA ARG A 127 -4.36 24.74 3.85
C ARG A 127 -3.07 24.34 4.57
N ASP A 128 -3.12 24.18 5.89
CA ASP A 128 -1.99 23.83 6.76
C ASP A 128 -2.07 22.38 7.31
N VAL A 129 -3.00 21.59 6.77
CA VAL A 129 -3.27 20.23 7.26
C VAL A 129 -3.04 19.23 6.14
N LEU A 130 -2.24 18.20 6.42
CA LEU A 130 -2.19 17.00 5.62
C LEU A 130 -3.40 16.13 5.96
N VAL A 131 -4.20 15.80 4.96
CA VAL A 131 -5.45 15.03 5.12
C VAL A 131 -5.36 13.76 4.29
N GLY A 132 -5.45 12.63 4.96
CA GLY A 132 -5.63 11.31 4.35
C GLY A 132 -7.08 10.87 4.48
N THR A 133 -7.67 10.35 3.40
CA THR A 133 -9.02 9.79 3.40
C THR A 133 -9.06 8.47 2.65
N LEU A 134 -9.96 7.58 3.04
CA LEU A 134 -10.26 6.34 2.32
C LEU A 134 -11.77 6.18 2.21
N ASP A 135 -12.26 6.12 0.97
CA ASP A 135 -13.64 5.78 0.65
C ASP A 135 -13.69 4.40 -0.04
N VAL A 136 -14.57 3.53 0.42
CA VAL A 136 -14.87 2.24 -0.21
C VAL A 136 -16.31 2.31 -0.74
N GLY A 137 -16.44 2.38 -2.05
CA GLY A 137 -17.70 2.79 -2.68
C GLY A 137 -18.04 4.22 -2.27
N ASP A 138 -19.25 4.41 -1.72
CA ASP A 138 -19.78 5.69 -1.23
C ASP A 138 -19.55 5.91 0.28
N VAL A 139 -18.88 4.97 0.97
CA VAL A 139 -18.67 5.01 2.42
C VAL A 139 -17.28 5.49 2.77
N ARG A 140 -17.18 6.58 3.57
CA ARG A 140 -15.93 7.01 4.19
C ARG A 140 -15.57 6.05 5.33
N VAL A 141 -14.51 5.23 5.15
CA VAL A 141 -14.07 4.24 6.14
C VAL A 141 -12.91 4.73 7.00
N ALA A 142 -12.14 5.70 6.54
CA ALA A 142 -11.06 6.28 7.32
C ALA A 142 -10.80 7.75 6.97
N THR A 143 -10.38 8.52 7.98
CA THR A 143 -9.85 9.88 7.84
C THR A 143 -8.70 10.05 8.81
N GLY A 144 -7.57 10.54 8.31
CA GLY A 144 -6.40 10.91 9.12
C GLY A 144 -5.98 12.34 8.84
N THR A 145 -5.52 13.07 9.86
CA THR A 145 -5.04 14.43 9.69
C THR A 145 -3.75 14.68 10.47
N MET A 146 -2.90 15.53 9.94
CA MET A 146 -1.69 16.00 10.60
C MET A 146 -1.47 17.48 10.28
N GLY A 147 -1.09 18.29 11.26
CA GLY A 147 -0.71 19.69 11.05
C GLY A 147 0.57 19.77 10.22
N TYR A 148 0.45 19.97 8.94
CA TYR A 148 1.54 19.83 7.96
C TYR A 148 2.65 20.86 8.14
N LYS A 149 2.30 22.14 8.36
CA LYS A 149 3.27 23.21 8.47
C LYS A 149 3.95 23.33 9.84
N HIS A 150 3.42 22.68 10.85
CA HIS A 150 3.94 22.79 12.22
C HIS A 150 4.85 21.63 12.60
N LEU A 151 4.89 20.58 11.79
CA LEU A 151 5.75 19.43 11.98
C LEU A 151 6.84 19.43 10.91
N SER A 152 7.80 20.33 11.07
CA SER A 152 9.03 20.24 10.29
C SER A 152 9.86 19.04 10.79
N LEU A 153 9.54 17.86 10.30
CA LEU A 153 10.35 16.66 10.49
C LEU A 153 11.60 16.64 9.60
N ILE A 154 11.85 17.74 8.90
CA ILE A 154 12.95 17.91 7.94
C ILE A 154 14.30 17.87 8.63
N HIS A 155 14.34 17.98 9.94
CA HIS A 155 15.57 18.08 10.73
C HIS A 155 15.74 16.95 11.76
N ILE A 156 15.04 15.86 11.58
CA ILE A 156 15.20 14.66 12.42
C ILE A 156 15.98 13.60 11.67
#